data_93c9b9a618465c0f0e02157b04c4977c
#
_entry.id   93c9b9a618465c0f0e02157b04c4977c
#
_cell.length_a   1.000
_cell.length_b   1.000
_cell.length_c   1.000
_cell.angle_alpha   90.00
_cell.angle_beta   90.00
_cell.angle_gamma   90.00
#
_symmetry.space_group_name_H-M   'P 1'
#
loop_
_entity.id
_entity.type
_entity.pdbx_description
1 polymer ?
#
loop_
_entity_poly.entity_id
_entity_poly.type
_entity_poly.pdbx_seq_one_letter_code
_entity_poly.pdbx_strand_id
1 'polypeptide(L)'
;MFPDRVQFDESPNEAGAGIQRLAARFAGHAYDLHRHETYSIGLTVQGTQCFRYRGIDRASQAGQVLVLHPDEAHDGHAGAESGFAYRMIYVDPALIGATPFVPDVVAHDPILRDIVEEAFTDFPGPLEPLAQDSLLTRLADGLANRSDDRPSPRRKPLAGRGVALARDFLIAEAHRAIGSEELERVSGLDRFTLARQFRSAFGTSPHRFQIGRRLARARSLIGRGMALVDAAASAGFADQSHLTRHFATRFGLTPGRWATLNRADSDPHRRAS
;
A
#
# COMPACT_ATOMS: atom_id res chain seq x y z
N MET A 1 -7.62 -17.76 -21.91
CA MET A 1 -6.63 -16.98 -21.14
C MET A 1 -7.31 -15.69 -20.71
N PHE A 2 -7.44 -15.44 -19.42
CA PHE A 2 -8.08 -14.22 -18.93
C PHE A 2 -7.08 -13.05 -18.99
N PRO A 3 -7.50 -11.83 -19.42
CA PRO A 3 -6.59 -10.69 -19.46
C PRO A 3 -6.13 -10.27 -18.06
N ASP A 4 -4.91 -9.77 -17.99
CA ASP A 4 -4.39 -9.12 -16.78
C ASP A 4 -5.28 -7.93 -16.42
N ARG A 5 -5.57 -7.78 -15.12
CA ARG A 5 -6.46 -6.73 -14.62
C ARG A 5 -6.05 -6.27 -13.22
N VAL A 6 -6.17 -4.99 -12.98
CA VAL A 6 -5.95 -4.39 -11.65
C VAL A 6 -7.04 -3.38 -11.36
N GLN A 7 -7.74 -3.55 -10.25
CA GLN A 7 -8.64 -2.55 -9.68
C GLN A 7 -8.06 -2.07 -8.36
N PHE A 8 -8.11 -0.78 -8.13
CA PHE A 8 -7.52 -0.16 -6.96
C PHE A 8 -8.47 0.87 -6.37
N ASP A 9 -8.57 0.89 -5.03
CA ASP A 9 -9.30 1.90 -4.29
C ASP A 9 -8.45 2.42 -3.12
N GLU A 10 -8.54 3.71 -2.88
CA GLU A 10 -7.99 4.39 -1.72
C GLU A 10 -9.13 4.97 -0.90
N SER A 11 -9.27 4.50 0.32
CA SER A 11 -10.15 5.10 1.31
C SER A 11 -9.29 5.89 2.31
N PRO A 12 -8.94 7.16 2.01
CA PRO A 12 -8.21 8.00 2.96
C PRO A 12 -9.12 8.35 4.13
N ASN A 13 -8.59 8.28 5.35
CA ASN A 13 -9.23 8.89 6.50
C ASN A 13 -9.03 10.41 6.48
N GLU A 14 -9.63 11.14 7.43
CA GLU A 14 -9.49 12.60 7.57
C GLU A 14 -8.03 13.07 7.66
N ALA A 15 -7.12 12.20 8.14
CA ALA A 15 -5.68 12.47 8.21
C ALA A 15 -4.95 12.11 6.89
N GLY A 16 -5.68 11.75 5.82
CA GLY A 16 -5.09 11.38 4.53
C GLY A 16 -4.32 10.07 4.52
N ALA A 17 -4.38 9.29 5.61
CA ALA A 17 -3.90 7.93 5.72
C ALA A 17 -5.12 7.00 5.80
N GLY A 18 -5.10 5.88 5.13
CA GLY A 18 -6.24 4.97 5.10
C GLY A 18 -5.85 3.59 4.63
N ILE A 19 -6.84 2.73 4.58
CA ILE A 19 -6.73 1.41 3.96
C ILE A 19 -6.74 1.61 2.44
N GLN A 20 -5.73 1.05 1.76
CA GLN A 20 -5.73 0.94 0.31
C GLN A 20 -6.11 -0.49 -0.06
N ARG A 21 -6.96 -0.68 -1.06
CA ARG A 21 -7.44 -1.98 -1.50
C ARG A 21 -7.11 -2.21 -2.96
N LEU A 22 -6.65 -3.41 -3.27
CA LEU A 22 -6.31 -3.83 -4.62
C LEU A 22 -6.94 -5.19 -4.91
N ALA A 23 -7.73 -5.30 -5.97
CA ALA A 23 -8.11 -6.56 -6.58
C ALA A 23 -7.37 -6.70 -7.90
N ALA A 24 -6.66 -7.80 -8.09
CA ALA A 24 -5.89 -8.02 -9.29
C ALA A 24 -5.96 -9.45 -9.79
N ARG A 25 -5.76 -9.61 -11.10
CA ARG A 25 -5.66 -10.88 -11.82
C ARG A 25 -4.51 -10.79 -12.81
N PHE A 26 -3.69 -11.83 -12.85
CA PHE A 26 -2.57 -11.94 -13.79
C PHE A 26 -2.48 -13.35 -14.37
N ALA A 27 -2.17 -13.42 -15.67
CA ALA A 27 -1.96 -14.68 -16.37
C ALA A 27 -0.50 -15.16 -16.31
N GLY A 28 0.45 -14.26 -16.01
CA GLY A 28 1.88 -14.56 -16.01
C GLY A 28 2.65 -13.71 -15.01
N HIS A 29 3.63 -12.93 -15.52
CA HIS A 29 4.38 -11.98 -14.73
C HIS A 29 3.50 -10.84 -14.25
N ALA A 30 3.43 -10.63 -12.95
CA ALA A 30 2.62 -9.58 -12.35
C ALA A 30 3.46 -8.35 -11.98
N TYR A 31 4.44 -8.51 -11.11
CA TYR A 31 5.20 -7.43 -10.51
C TYR A 31 6.70 -7.72 -10.52
N ASP A 32 7.48 -6.70 -10.91
CA ASP A 32 8.93 -6.69 -10.71
C ASP A 32 9.27 -6.54 -9.23
N LEU A 33 10.53 -6.83 -8.87
CA LEU A 33 11.01 -6.68 -7.51
C LEU A 33 10.80 -5.25 -7.02
N HIS A 34 10.03 -5.10 -5.96
CA HIS A 34 9.66 -3.81 -5.37
C HIS A 34 9.52 -3.93 -3.85
N ARG A 35 9.30 -2.81 -3.18
CA ARG A 35 9.01 -2.72 -1.74
C ARG A 35 8.12 -1.52 -1.45
N HIS A 36 7.35 -1.62 -0.39
CA HIS A 36 6.51 -0.53 0.10
C HIS A 36 6.56 -0.45 1.63
N GLU A 37 6.24 0.72 2.20
CA GLU A 37 6.31 0.96 3.64
C GLU A 37 5.07 0.49 4.41
N THR A 38 4.13 -0.16 3.73
CA THR A 38 2.89 -0.68 4.31
C THR A 38 2.98 -2.18 4.57
N TYR A 39 2.19 -2.67 5.52
CA TYR A 39 1.78 -4.07 5.49
C TYR A 39 0.95 -4.33 4.24
N SER A 40 1.14 -5.49 3.61
CA SER A 40 0.24 -6.02 2.60
C SER A 40 -0.37 -7.31 3.13
N ILE A 41 -1.67 -7.28 3.36
CA ILE A 41 -2.43 -8.45 3.80
C ILE A 41 -3.32 -8.88 2.63
N GLY A 42 -3.01 -10.03 2.06
CA GLY A 42 -3.66 -10.52 0.85
C GLY A 42 -4.39 -11.83 1.04
N LEU A 43 -5.39 -12.04 0.19
CA LEU A 43 -6.09 -13.31 0.02
C LEU A 43 -5.95 -13.74 -1.43
N THR A 44 -5.35 -14.89 -1.68
CA THR A 44 -5.39 -15.52 -3.00
C THR A 44 -6.79 -16.06 -3.24
N VAL A 45 -7.49 -15.53 -4.26
CA VAL A 45 -8.89 -15.87 -4.56
C VAL A 45 -8.97 -17.02 -5.55
N GLN A 46 -8.04 -17.07 -6.51
CA GLN A 46 -8.00 -18.08 -7.57
C GLN A 46 -6.56 -18.38 -8.00
N GLY A 47 -6.28 -19.63 -8.34
CA GLY A 47 -4.98 -20.07 -8.85
C GLY A 47 -3.90 -20.08 -7.78
N THR A 48 -2.65 -19.94 -8.23
CA THR A 48 -1.46 -19.93 -7.36
C THR A 48 -0.64 -18.70 -7.67
N GLN A 49 -0.43 -17.86 -6.66
CA GLN A 49 0.49 -16.74 -6.69
C GLN A 49 1.84 -17.19 -6.19
N CYS A 50 2.88 -17.08 -7.03
CA CYS A 50 4.26 -17.29 -6.65
C CYS A 50 4.97 -15.96 -6.49
N PHE A 51 5.86 -15.86 -5.50
CA PHE A 51 6.62 -14.65 -5.22
C PHE A 51 7.88 -14.95 -4.42
N ARG A 52 8.91 -14.17 -4.65
CA ARG A 52 10.13 -14.22 -3.85
C ARG A 52 10.03 -13.24 -2.71
N TYR A 53 10.27 -13.70 -1.49
CA TYR A 53 10.18 -12.91 -0.27
C TYR A 53 11.26 -13.31 0.71
N ARG A 54 12.07 -12.34 1.18
CA ARG A 54 13.22 -12.58 2.06
C ARG A 54 14.19 -13.64 1.51
N GLY A 55 14.41 -13.62 0.19
CA GLY A 55 15.30 -14.54 -0.49
C GLY A 55 14.78 -15.96 -0.68
N ILE A 56 13.54 -16.26 -0.28
CA ILE A 56 12.88 -17.56 -0.38
C ILE A 56 11.70 -17.45 -1.34
N ASP A 57 11.59 -18.41 -2.25
CA ASP A 57 10.44 -18.54 -3.13
C ASP A 57 9.25 -19.09 -2.34
N ARG A 58 8.12 -18.43 -2.48
CA ARG A 58 6.85 -18.71 -1.78
C ARG A 58 5.74 -18.92 -2.79
N ALA A 59 4.73 -19.66 -2.38
CA ALA A 59 3.50 -19.84 -3.14
C ALA A 59 2.29 -19.68 -2.21
N SER A 60 1.29 -18.97 -2.69
CA SER A 60 -0.01 -18.83 -2.03
C SER A 60 -1.10 -19.34 -2.96
N GLN A 61 -1.88 -20.29 -2.48
CA GLN A 61 -2.97 -20.92 -3.20
C GLN A 61 -4.32 -20.28 -2.85
N ALA A 62 -5.33 -20.54 -3.68
CA ALA A 62 -6.70 -20.08 -3.40
C ALA A 62 -7.14 -20.42 -1.97
N GLY A 63 -7.68 -19.43 -1.27
CA GLY A 63 -8.10 -19.50 0.14
C GLY A 63 -6.99 -19.24 1.16
N GLN A 64 -5.73 -19.11 0.75
CA GLN A 64 -4.64 -18.74 1.65
C GLN A 64 -4.47 -17.24 1.75
N VAL A 65 -4.16 -16.78 2.96
CA VAL A 65 -3.78 -15.41 3.27
C VAL A 65 -2.27 -15.27 3.22
N LEU A 66 -1.80 -14.13 2.71
CA LEU A 66 -0.40 -13.76 2.75
C LEU A 66 -0.21 -12.42 3.50
N VAL A 67 0.88 -12.31 4.25
CA VAL A 67 1.25 -11.10 5.01
C VAL A 67 2.67 -10.69 4.62
N LEU A 68 2.81 -9.58 3.91
CA LEU A 68 4.11 -9.00 3.57
C LEU A 68 4.36 -7.80 4.47
N HIS A 69 5.56 -7.76 5.07
CA HIS A 69 5.92 -6.72 6.02
C HIS A 69 6.42 -5.45 5.31
N PRO A 70 6.34 -4.31 5.98
CA PRO A 70 6.88 -3.06 5.48
C PRO A 70 8.38 -3.15 5.13
N ASP A 71 8.78 -2.46 4.07
CA ASP A 71 10.15 -2.36 3.56
C ASP A 71 10.80 -3.69 3.08
N GLU A 72 10.08 -4.80 3.06
CA GLU A 72 10.56 -6.08 2.55
C GLU A 72 10.37 -6.19 1.05
N ALA A 73 11.47 -6.53 0.35
CA ALA A 73 11.45 -6.67 -1.10
C ALA A 73 10.73 -7.96 -1.53
N HIS A 74 9.87 -7.84 -2.54
CA HIS A 74 9.13 -8.94 -3.13
C HIS A 74 8.79 -8.68 -4.59
N ASP A 75 8.53 -9.74 -5.32
CA ASP A 75 8.00 -9.75 -6.69
C ASP A 75 6.67 -10.52 -6.74
N GLY A 76 6.17 -10.85 -7.93
CA GLY A 76 4.96 -11.65 -8.08
C GLY A 76 4.73 -12.16 -9.50
N HIS A 77 4.35 -13.44 -9.61
CA HIS A 77 4.00 -14.08 -10.88
C HIS A 77 3.02 -15.23 -10.67
N ALA A 78 2.43 -15.70 -11.77
CA ALA A 78 1.56 -16.86 -11.75
C ALA A 78 2.37 -18.16 -11.59
N GLY A 79 1.90 -19.05 -10.72
CA GLY A 79 2.47 -20.38 -10.52
C GLY A 79 2.01 -21.40 -11.55
N ALA A 80 1.02 -21.07 -12.39
CA ALA A 80 0.48 -21.92 -13.45
C ALA A 80 -0.07 -21.07 -14.61
N GLU A 81 -0.23 -21.68 -15.79
CA GLU A 81 -0.78 -21.02 -16.99
C GLU A 81 -2.22 -20.49 -16.80
N SER A 82 -2.98 -21.04 -15.87
CA SER A 82 -4.30 -20.55 -15.51
C SER A 82 -4.29 -19.16 -14.88
N GLY A 83 -3.11 -18.66 -14.49
CA GLY A 83 -2.96 -17.39 -13.79
C GLY A 83 -3.39 -17.46 -12.33
N PHE A 84 -3.51 -16.28 -11.72
CA PHE A 84 -4.00 -16.13 -10.36
C PHE A 84 -4.80 -14.85 -10.19
N ALA A 85 -5.67 -14.84 -9.18
CA ALA A 85 -6.40 -13.65 -8.75
C ALA A 85 -6.28 -13.50 -7.23
N TYR A 86 -6.16 -12.25 -6.76
CA TYR A 86 -6.04 -11.96 -5.35
C TYR A 86 -6.66 -10.62 -4.97
N ARG A 87 -6.93 -10.47 -3.69
CA ARG A 87 -7.34 -9.22 -3.04
C ARG A 87 -6.26 -8.83 -2.05
N MET A 88 -5.90 -7.55 -1.98
CA MET A 88 -4.84 -7.06 -1.11
C MET A 88 -5.26 -5.79 -0.39
N ILE A 89 -5.01 -5.76 0.91
CA ILE A 89 -5.15 -4.57 1.76
C ILE A 89 -3.74 -4.06 2.06
N TYR A 90 -3.52 -2.77 1.84
CA TYR A 90 -2.30 -2.08 2.25
C TYR A 90 -2.60 -1.17 3.43
N VAL A 91 -1.85 -1.33 4.51
CA VAL A 91 -2.06 -0.59 5.75
C VAL A 91 -0.74 -0.02 6.26
N ASP A 92 -0.74 1.28 6.55
CA ASP A 92 0.40 1.91 7.20
C ASP A 92 0.56 1.36 8.63
N PRO A 93 1.76 0.92 9.04
CA PRO A 93 2.03 0.46 10.40
C PRO A 93 1.57 1.44 11.49
N ALA A 94 1.58 2.74 11.21
CA ALA A 94 1.12 3.77 12.14
C ALA A 94 -0.37 3.65 12.47
N LEU A 95 -1.18 3.14 11.54
CA LEU A 95 -2.63 2.99 11.74
C LEU A 95 -3.00 1.81 12.64
N ILE A 96 -2.17 0.79 12.68
CA ILE A 96 -2.38 -0.40 13.55
C ILE A 96 -1.60 -0.33 14.86
N GLY A 97 -0.88 0.79 15.12
CA GLY A 97 -0.24 1.06 16.41
C GLY A 97 0.93 0.16 16.78
N ALA A 98 1.22 -0.87 16.03
CA ALA A 98 2.28 -1.84 16.24
C ALA A 98 2.89 -2.32 14.93
N THR A 99 4.05 -2.97 14.99
CA THR A 99 4.68 -3.64 13.85
C THR A 99 4.92 -5.11 14.18
N PRO A 100 3.86 -5.91 14.35
CA PRO A 100 4.00 -7.32 14.68
C PRO A 100 4.75 -8.05 13.57
N PHE A 101 5.69 -8.90 13.97
CA PHE A 101 6.39 -9.77 13.05
C PHE A 101 5.63 -11.09 12.91
N VAL A 102 5.12 -11.36 11.71
CA VAL A 102 4.44 -12.60 11.37
C VAL A 102 5.44 -13.54 10.66
N PRO A 103 5.86 -14.64 11.30
CA PRO A 103 6.87 -15.54 10.72
C PRO A 103 6.34 -16.31 9.51
N ASP A 104 5.13 -16.86 9.62
CA ASP A 104 4.48 -17.61 8.55
C ASP A 104 3.71 -16.66 7.63
N VAL A 105 4.42 -16.20 6.58
CA VAL A 105 3.88 -15.20 5.65
C VAL A 105 2.75 -15.72 4.76
N VAL A 106 2.58 -17.02 4.62
CA VAL A 106 1.45 -17.65 3.89
C VAL A 106 0.82 -18.70 4.80
N ALA A 107 -0.48 -18.59 5.02
CA ALA A 107 -1.21 -19.56 5.85
C ALA A 107 -2.70 -19.62 5.53
N HIS A 108 -3.35 -20.68 5.97
CA HIS A 108 -4.81 -20.72 6.12
C HIS A 108 -5.18 -20.02 7.42
N ASP A 109 -5.69 -18.80 7.33
CA ASP A 109 -6.10 -17.99 8.48
C ASP A 109 -7.53 -17.49 8.27
N PRO A 110 -8.52 -18.07 8.93
CA PRO A 110 -9.92 -17.68 8.75
C PRO A 110 -10.19 -16.25 9.22
N ILE A 111 -9.50 -15.79 10.27
CA ILE A 111 -9.70 -14.42 10.82
C ILE A 111 -9.23 -13.37 9.83
N LEU A 112 -7.98 -13.47 9.37
CA LEU A 112 -7.45 -12.53 8.39
C LEU A 112 -8.14 -12.63 7.04
N ARG A 113 -8.57 -13.84 6.64
CA ARG A 113 -9.37 -14.04 5.44
C ARG A 113 -10.70 -13.27 5.52
N ASP A 114 -11.47 -13.45 6.60
CA ASP A 114 -12.75 -12.78 6.79
C ASP A 114 -12.59 -11.24 6.79
N ILE A 115 -11.50 -10.73 7.39
CA ILE A 115 -11.19 -9.29 7.37
C ILE A 115 -10.92 -8.80 5.94
N VAL A 116 -10.16 -9.56 5.13
CA VAL A 116 -9.92 -9.20 3.74
C VAL A 116 -11.22 -9.28 2.94
N GLU A 117 -12.03 -10.34 3.10
CA GLU A 117 -13.30 -10.48 2.39
C GLU A 117 -14.26 -9.33 2.72
N GLU A 118 -14.40 -8.96 3.99
CA GLU A 118 -15.23 -7.85 4.45
C GLU A 118 -14.78 -6.50 3.84
N ALA A 119 -13.47 -6.25 3.81
CA ALA A 119 -12.93 -5.04 3.20
C ALA A 119 -13.26 -4.90 1.71
N PHE A 120 -13.68 -5.98 1.05
CA PHE A 120 -14.03 -6.01 -0.39
C PHE A 120 -15.53 -6.14 -0.65
N THR A 121 -16.39 -6.07 0.37
CA THR A 121 -17.85 -6.20 0.20
C THR A 121 -18.40 -5.17 -0.79
N ASP A 122 -18.03 -3.88 -0.62
CA ASP A 122 -18.50 -2.77 -1.45
C ASP A 122 -17.43 -2.27 -2.44
N PHE A 123 -16.39 -3.08 -2.69
CA PHE A 123 -15.32 -2.71 -3.60
C PHE A 123 -15.82 -2.62 -5.07
N PRO A 124 -15.47 -1.56 -5.84
CA PRO A 124 -14.45 -0.53 -5.55
C PRO A 124 -14.97 0.74 -4.85
N GLY A 125 -16.14 0.73 -4.25
CA GLY A 125 -16.65 1.88 -3.49
C GLY A 125 -15.79 2.20 -2.25
N PRO A 126 -15.83 3.44 -1.73
CA PRO A 126 -15.04 3.83 -0.56
C PRO A 126 -15.49 3.06 0.69
N LEU A 127 -14.55 2.85 1.62
CA LEU A 127 -14.89 2.36 2.96
C LEU A 127 -15.44 3.51 3.79
N GLU A 128 -16.58 3.27 4.43
CA GLU A 128 -17.11 4.18 5.43
C GLU A 128 -16.10 4.34 6.60
N PRO A 129 -15.96 5.54 7.19
CA PRO A 129 -14.95 5.78 8.23
C PRO A 129 -15.00 4.81 9.39
N LEU A 130 -16.20 4.52 9.92
CA LEU A 130 -16.37 3.59 11.04
C LEU A 130 -16.04 2.14 10.66
N ALA A 131 -16.35 1.73 9.44
CA ALA A 131 -15.95 0.41 8.92
C ALA A 131 -14.44 0.31 8.79
N GLN A 132 -13.78 1.38 8.31
CA GLN A 132 -12.33 1.45 8.23
C GLN A 132 -11.67 1.30 9.62
N ASP A 133 -12.15 2.01 10.63
CA ASP A 133 -11.62 1.93 12.00
C ASP A 133 -11.81 0.53 12.61
N SER A 134 -12.95 -0.10 12.35
CA SER A 134 -13.24 -1.49 12.74
C SER A 134 -12.26 -2.47 12.08
N LEU A 135 -12.06 -2.34 10.77
CA LEU A 135 -11.12 -3.17 10.02
C LEU A 135 -9.69 -3.00 10.51
N LEU A 136 -9.24 -1.77 10.78
CA LEU A 136 -7.90 -1.48 11.31
C LEU A 136 -7.69 -2.14 12.67
N THR A 137 -8.66 -2.06 13.57
CA THR A 137 -8.60 -2.71 14.89
C THR A 137 -8.48 -4.22 14.76
N ARG A 138 -9.34 -4.84 13.95
CA ARG A 138 -9.32 -6.30 13.73
C ARG A 138 -8.05 -6.78 13.02
N LEU A 139 -7.50 -5.98 12.08
CA LEU A 139 -6.21 -6.27 11.45
C LEU A 139 -5.07 -6.23 12.46
N ALA A 140 -5.05 -5.24 13.35
CA ALA A 140 -4.05 -5.14 14.41
C ALA A 140 -4.07 -6.38 15.32
N ASP A 141 -5.27 -6.79 15.77
CA ASP A 141 -5.46 -7.99 16.60
C ASP A 141 -5.09 -9.27 15.85
N GLY A 142 -5.52 -9.41 14.59
CA GLY A 142 -5.21 -10.58 13.77
C GLY A 142 -3.72 -10.74 13.50
N LEU A 143 -3.01 -9.66 13.22
CA LEU A 143 -1.54 -9.68 13.06
C LEU A 143 -0.81 -9.96 14.38
N ALA A 144 -1.29 -9.38 15.50
CA ALA A 144 -0.71 -9.62 16.82
C ALA A 144 -0.85 -11.09 17.25
N ASN A 145 -1.97 -11.72 16.98
CA ASN A 145 -2.23 -13.13 17.30
C ASN A 145 -1.34 -14.11 16.49
N ARG A 146 -0.79 -13.67 15.37
CA ARG A 146 0.14 -14.45 14.53
C ARG A 146 1.60 -14.10 14.78
N SER A 147 1.87 -13.11 15.58
CA SER A 147 3.22 -12.69 15.90
C SER A 147 3.84 -13.60 16.97
N ASP A 148 5.08 -14.02 16.75
CA ASP A 148 5.87 -14.68 17.79
C ASP A 148 6.28 -13.71 18.93
N ASP A 149 6.29 -12.44 18.62
CA ASP A 149 6.49 -11.39 19.62
C ASP A 149 5.23 -11.27 20.49
N ARG A 150 5.26 -11.76 21.72
CA ARG A 150 4.23 -11.40 22.70
C ARG A 150 4.08 -9.88 22.67
N PRO A 151 2.85 -9.35 22.52
CA PRO A 151 2.65 -7.93 22.44
C PRO A 151 3.27 -7.27 23.66
N SER A 152 4.45 -6.70 23.46
CA SER A 152 4.98 -5.77 24.43
C SER A 152 4.02 -4.58 24.43
N PRO A 153 3.47 -4.16 25.56
CA PRO A 153 2.58 -3.01 25.64
C PRO A 153 3.36 -1.69 25.45
N ARG A 154 4.35 -1.69 24.58
CA ARG A 154 4.97 -0.46 24.11
C ARG A 154 3.97 0.20 23.16
N ARG A 155 2.97 0.90 23.74
CA ARG A 155 2.31 1.98 23.02
C ARG A 155 3.42 2.78 22.34
N LYS A 156 3.45 2.77 20.99
CA LYS A 156 4.28 3.75 20.27
C LYS A 156 3.95 5.10 20.89
N PRO A 157 4.94 5.90 21.28
CA PRO A 157 4.64 7.22 21.81
C PRO A 157 3.78 7.93 20.76
N LEU A 158 2.65 8.47 21.19
CA LEU A 158 1.85 9.39 20.39
C LEU A 158 2.82 10.37 19.74
N ALA A 159 2.74 10.54 18.43
CA ALA A 159 3.59 11.46 17.71
C ALA A 159 3.58 12.80 18.45
N GLY A 160 4.75 13.27 18.88
CA GLY A 160 4.84 14.57 19.54
C GLY A 160 4.23 15.65 18.63
N ARG A 161 3.70 16.73 19.21
CA ARG A 161 3.03 17.81 18.45
C ARG A 161 3.83 18.26 17.22
N GLY A 162 5.15 18.42 17.34
CA GLY A 162 6.00 18.82 16.21
C GLY A 162 6.01 17.80 15.07
N VAL A 163 6.03 16.51 15.38
CA VAL A 163 5.99 15.42 14.40
C VAL A 163 4.63 15.35 13.70
N ALA A 164 3.53 15.58 14.44
CA ALA A 164 2.19 15.65 13.88
C ALA A 164 2.05 16.86 12.93
N LEU A 165 2.53 18.04 13.33
CA LEU A 165 2.57 19.23 12.47
C LEU A 165 3.36 18.99 11.18
N ALA A 166 4.54 18.36 11.26
CA ALA A 166 5.33 18.02 10.08
C ALA A 166 4.58 17.06 9.14
N ARG A 167 3.89 16.05 9.68
CA ARG A 167 3.07 15.13 8.89
C ARG A 167 1.96 15.87 8.15
N ASP A 168 1.19 16.68 8.87
CA ASP A 168 0.04 17.40 8.30
C ASP A 168 0.49 18.38 7.22
N PHE A 169 1.61 19.04 7.44
CA PHE A 169 2.24 19.90 6.45
C PHE A 169 2.69 19.13 5.21
N LEU A 170 3.33 17.95 5.37
CA LEU A 170 3.71 17.08 4.27
C LEU A 170 2.52 16.56 3.47
N ILE A 171 1.37 16.37 4.11
CA ILE A 171 0.13 15.97 3.43
C ILE A 171 -0.40 17.15 2.60
N ALA A 172 -0.53 18.32 3.19
CA ALA A 172 -1.08 19.51 2.54
C ALA A 172 -0.22 19.95 1.34
N GLU A 173 1.09 19.95 1.51
CA GLU A 173 2.07 20.51 0.57
C GLU A 173 2.82 19.43 -0.25
N ALA A 174 2.33 18.20 -0.30
CA ALA A 174 3.00 17.08 -0.96
C ALA A 174 3.38 17.40 -2.42
N HIS A 175 2.58 18.21 -3.10
CA HIS A 175 2.70 18.54 -4.52
C HIS A 175 3.92 19.42 -4.88
N ARG A 176 4.59 20.02 -3.91
CA ARG A 176 5.76 20.89 -4.12
C ARG A 176 7.00 20.40 -3.39
N ALA A 177 8.17 20.90 -3.78
CA ALA A 177 9.41 20.64 -3.06
C ALA A 177 9.34 21.27 -1.65
N ILE A 178 9.70 20.49 -0.64
CA ILE A 178 9.75 20.91 0.77
C ILE A 178 11.18 20.67 1.26
N GLY A 179 11.81 21.73 1.75
CA GLY A 179 13.17 21.70 2.31
C GLY A 179 13.19 21.31 3.79
N SER A 180 14.34 20.81 4.26
CA SER A 180 14.54 20.47 5.67
C SER A 180 14.29 21.65 6.61
N GLU A 181 14.76 22.84 6.24
CA GLU A 181 14.60 24.09 7.02
C GLU A 181 13.12 24.46 7.21
N GLU A 182 12.30 24.20 6.19
CA GLU A 182 10.87 24.45 6.26
C GLU A 182 10.19 23.48 7.24
N LEU A 183 10.58 22.21 7.19
CA LEU A 183 10.07 21.21 8.15
C LEU A 183 10.55 21.48 9.59
N GLU A 184 11.78 21.95 9.78
CA GLU A 184 12.29 22.37 11.08
C GLU A 184 11.45 23.53 11.65
N ARG A 185 11.13 24.53 10.81
CA ARG A 185 10.29 25.66 11.20
C ARG A 185 8.87 25.26 11.58
N VAL A 186 8.27 24.37 10.78
CA VAL A 186 6.90 23.89 11.03
C VAL A 186 6.82 23.01 12.26
N SER A 187 7.79 22.12 12.44
CA SER A 187 7.78 21.16 13.54
C SER A 187 8.33 21.71 14.87
N GLY A 188 9.16 22.75 14.81
CA GLY A 188 9.96 23.23 15.94
C GLY A 188 11.06 22.25 16.38
N LEU A 189 11.43 21.29 15.53
CA LEU A 189 12.44 20.26 15.77
C LEU A 189 13.58 20.40 14.77
N ASP A 190 14.82 20.17 15.19
CA ASP A 190 15.93 20.04 14.24
C ASP A 190 15.73 18.80 13.34
N ARG A 191 16.34 18.80 12.16
CA ARG A 191 16.18 17.76 11.13
C ARG A 191 16.47 16.35 11.58
N PHE A 192 17.44 16.16 12.47
CA PHE A 192 17.84 14.83 12.95
C PHE A 192 16.83 14.30 13.98
N THR A 193 16.40 15.15 14.88
CA THR A 193 15.36 14.83 15.87
C THR A 193 14.04 14.55 15.18
N LEU A 194 13.66 15.40 14.22
CA LEU A 194 12.45 15.20 13.41
C LEU A 194 12.51 13.86 12.67
N ALA A 195 13.58 13.58 11.93
CA ALA A 195 13.71 12.34 11.16
C ALA A 195 13.61 11.09 12.05
N ARG A 196 14.25 11.09 13.21
CA ARG A 196 14.21 10.00 14.18
C ARG A 196 12.82 9.81 14.77
N GLN A 197 12.19 10.89 15.24
CA GLN A 197 10.86 10.82 15.84
C GLN A 197 9.78 10.50 14.81
N PHE A 198 9.89 11.06 13.60
CA PHE A 198 8.98 10.77 12.48
C PHE A 198 9.04 9.29 12.09
N ARG A 199 10.26 8.72 12.02
CA ARG A 199 10.44 7.30 11.76
C ARG A 199 9.89 6.43 12.90
N SER A 200 10.06 6.85 14.15
CA SER A 200 9.48 6.15 15.29
C SER A 200 7.95 6.16 15.29
N ALA A 201 7.34 7.29 14.89
CA ALA A 201 5.90 7.46 14.88
C ALA A 201 5.24 6.82 13.66
N PHE A 202 5.82 7.00 12.45
CA PHE A 202 5.21 6.65 11.17
C PHE A 202 5.94 5.53 10.40
N GLY A 203 6.99 4.94 10.93
CA GLY A 203 7.74 3.85 10.30
C GLY A 203 8.64 4.28 9.13
N THR A 204 8.57 5.54 8.67
CA THR A 204 9.27 6.03 7.48
C THR A 204 9.89 7.41 7.70
N SER A 205 10.76 7.87 6.80
CA SER A 205 11.32 9.23 6.86
C SER A 205 10.33 10.25 6.28
N PRO A 206 10.44 11.55 6.67
CA PRO A 206 9.61 12.63 6.10
C PRO A 206 9.64 12.65 4.56
N HIS A 207 10.82 12.52 3.96
CA HIS A 207 10.98 12.50 2.50
C HIS A 207 10.26 11.31 1.84
N ARG A 208 10.44 10.08 2.36
CA ARG A 208 9.74 8.91 1.83
C ARG A 208 8.23 9.04 1.98
N PHE A 209 7.77 9.58 3.11
CA PHE A 209 6.36 9.87 3.33
C PHE A 209 5.82 10.82 2.24
N GLN A 210 6.53 11.93 1.95
CA GLN A 210 6.16 12.85 0.89
C GLN A 210 6.09 12.17 -0.48
N ILE A 211 7.11 11.36 -0.84
CA ILE A 211 7.11 10.61 -2.10
C ILE A 211 5.91 9.66 -2.17
N GLY A 212 5.58 8.98 -1.08
CA GLY A 212 4.38 8.12 -1.01
C GLY A 212 3.09 8.89 -1.31
N ARG A 213 2.93 10.10 -0.74
CA ARG A 213 1.77 10.98 -1.01
C ARG A 213 1.70 11.44 -2.47
N ARG A 214 2.86 11.81 -3.06
CA ARG A 214 2.94 12.15 -4.50
C ARG A 214 2.56 10.97 -5.39
N LEU A 215 3.04 9.78 -5.08
CA LEU A 215 2.72 8.57 -5.84
C LEU A 215 1.22 8.23 -5.75
N ALA A 216 0.62 8.35 -4.59
CA ALA A 216 -0.81 8.16 -4.42
C ALA A 216 -1.61 9.14 -5.29
N ARG A 217 -1.24 10.44 -5.26
CA ARG A 217 -1.85 11.48 -6.11
C ARG A 217 -1.65 11.18 -7.60
N ALA A 218 -0.42 10.86 -8.04
CA ALA A 218 -0.15 10.53 -9.44
C ALA A 218 -0.99 9.34 -9.91
N ARG A 219 -1.06 8.27 -9.11
CA ARG A 219 -1.86 7.08 -9.40
C ARG A 219 -3.35 7.42 -9.57
N SER A 220 -3.92 8.23 -8.68
CA SER A 220 -5.30 8.69 -8.77
C SER A 220 -5.56 9.51 -10.05
N LEU A 221 -4.64 10.42 -10.40
CA LEU A 221 -4.75 11.23 -11.62
C LEU A 221 -4.67 10.37 -12.89
N ILE A 222 -3.74 9.43 -12.95
CA ILE A 222 -3.59 8.47 -14.05
C ILE A 222 -4.82 7.59 -14.17
N GLY A 223 -5.37 7.13 -13.06
CA GLY A 223 -6.60 6.33 -13.02
C GLY A 223 -7.81 7.05 -13.59
N ARG A 224 -7.85 8.37 -13.48
CA ARG A 224 -8.85 9.25 -14.11
C ARG A 224 -8.54 9.61 -15.56
N GLY A 225 -7.51 9.02 -16.14
CA GLY A 225 -7.16 9.20 -17.55
C GLY A 225 -6.20 10.35 -17.86
N MET A 226 -5.63 11.00 -16.84
CA MET A 226 -4.64 12.06 -17.05
C MET A 226 -3.38 11.51 -17.71
N ALA A 227 -2.78 12.26 -18.65
CA ALA A 227 -1.52 11.89 -19.29
C ALA A 227 -0.38 11.79 -18.26
N LEU A 228 0.58 10.88 -18.47
CA LEU A 228 1.64 10.62 -17.48
C LEU A 228 2.51 11.83 -17.18
N VAL A 229 2.76 12.67 -18.19
CA VAL A 229 3.53 13.92 -18.05
C VAL A 229 2.80 14.88 -17.10
N ASP A 230 1.49 15.07 -17.33
CA ASP A 230 0.66 15.98 -16.55
C ASP A 230 0.46 15.47 -15.13
N ALA A 231 0.27 14.15 -14.98
CA ALA A 231 0.15 13.51 -13.68
C ALA A 231 1.44 13.65 -12.87
N ALA A 232 2.61 13.53 -13.51
CA ALA A 232 3.91 13.74 -12.86
C ALA A 232 4.04 15.18 -12.34
N ALA A 233 3.80 16.17 -13.20
CA ALA A 233 3.85 17.58 -12.83
C ALA A 233 2.85 17.92 -11.72
N SER A 234 1.59 17.52 -11.88
CA SER A 234 0.51 17.76 -10.90
C SER A 234 0.76 17.11 -9.54
N ALA A 235 1.48 15.99 -9.51
CA ALA A 235 1.82 15.27 -8.28
C ALA A 235 3.12 15.78 -7.63
N GLY A 236 3.85 16.70 -8.27
CA GLY A 236 5.07 17.29 -7.74
C GLY A 236 6.36 16.50 -8.05
N PHE A 237 6.36 15.66 -9.09
CA PHE A 237 7.57 15.05 -9.64
C PHE A 237 8.25 16.03 -10.64
N ALA A 238 9.57 15.95 -10.70
CA ALA A 238 10.33 16.82 -11.62
C ALA A 238 9.96 16.56 -13.09
N ASP A 239 9.73 15.29 -13.44
CA ASP A 239 9.39 14.84 -14.77
C ASP A 239 8.74 13.44 -14.73
N GLN A 240 8.29 12.95 -15.91
CA GLN A 240 7.71 11.61 -16.06
C GLN A 240 8.71 10.49 -15.71
N SER A 241 10.00 10.66 -15.98
CA SER A 241 11.03 9.64 -15.69
C SER A 241 11.22 9.47 -14.19
N HIS A 242 11.20 10.59 -13.46
CA HIS A 242 11.25 10.63 -12.00
C HIS A 242 10.02 9.92 -11.40
N LEU A 243 8.81 10.24 -11.90
CA LEU A 243 7.59 9.51 -11.52
C LEU A 243 7.73 8.02 -11.81
N THR A 244 8.13 7.65 -13.04
CA THR A 244 8.20 6.24 -13.48
C THR A 244 9.12 5.42 -12.57
N ARG A 245 10.30 5.95 -12.24
CA ARG A 245 11.27 5.28 -11.36
C ARG A 245 10.69 5.03 -9.96
N HIS A 246 10.12 6.05 -9.33
CA HIS A 246 9.52 5.91 -8.01
C HIS A 246 8.28 5.03 -8.00
N PHE A 247 7.47 5.12 -9.05
CA PHE A 247 6.26 4.32 -9.21
C PHE A 247 6.60 2.82 -9.36
N ALA A 248 7.56 2.48 -10.21
CA ALA A 248 8.01 1.10 -10.39
C ALA A 248 8.63 0.53 -9.10
N THR A 249 9.47 1.32 -8.42
CA THR A 249 10.06 0.92 -7.12
C THR A 249 9.00 0.66 -6.05
N ARG A 250 7.89 1.40 -6.08
CA ARG A 250 6.82 1.32 -5.07
C ARG A 250 5.77 0.25 -5.38
N PHE A 251 5.43 0.07 -6.66
CA PHE A 251 4.29 -0.75 -7.08
C PHE A 251 4.69 -1.95 -7.94
N GLY A 252 5.97 -2.13 -8.28
CA GLY A 252 6.46 -3.20 -9.16
C GLY A 252 5.97 -3.12 -10.60
N LEU A 253 5.31 -2.01 -10.98
CA LEU A 253 4.75 -1.75 -12.31
C LEU A 253 5.11 -0.34 -12.75
N THR A 254 5.31 -0.14 -14.05
CA THR A 254 5.39 1.21 -14.58
C THR A 254 4.03 1.90 -14.57
N PRO A 255 3.97 3.24 -14.46
CA PRO A 255 2.69 3.97 -14.48
C PRO A 255 1.92 3.75 -15.78
N GLY A 256 2.61 3.52 -16.91
CA GLY A 256 1.98 3.19 -18.19
C GLY A 256 1.31 1.81 -18.18
N ARG A 257 2.00 0.77 -17.69
CA ARG A 257 1.40 -0.57 -17.54
C ARG A 257 0.22 -0.54 -16.59
N TRP A 258 0.36 0.16 -15.47
CA TRP A 258 -0.73 0.32 -14.50
C TRP A 258 -1.95 1.03 -15.14
N ALA A 259 -1.74 2.09 -15.93
CA ALA A 259 -2.82 2.79 -16.64
C ALA A 259 -3.56 1.87 -17.63
N THR A 260 -2.82 1.02 -18.36
CA THR A 260 -3.42 0.05 -19.29
C THR A 260 -4.28 -0.97 -18.55
N LEU A 261 -3.77 -1.54 -17.45
CA LEU A 261 -4.49 -2.53 -16.65
C LEU A 261 -5.76 -1.94 -16.00
N ASN A 262 -5.71 -0.68 -15.58
CA ASN A 262 -6.83 0.01 -14.95
C ASN A 262 -7.91 0.44 -15.96
N ARG A 263 -7.54 0.81 -17.22
CA ARG A 263 -8.48 1.18 -18.29
C ARG A 263 -9.28 0.01 -18.82
N ALA A 264 -8.74 -1.20 -18.77
CA ALA A 264 -9.46 -2.41 -19.18
C ALA A 264 -10.76 -2.63 -18.40
N ASP A 265 -10.96 -1.90 -17.31
CA ASP A 265 -12.13 -1.94 -16.45
C ASP A 265 -13.21 -0.91 -16.78
N SER A 266 -12.85 0.14 -17.52
CA SER A 266 -13.75 1.26 -17.84
C SER A 266 -14.58 1.05 -19.11
N ASP A 267 -14.40 -0.08 -19.82
CA ASP A 267 -15.16 -0.40 -21.06
C ASP A 267 -16.43 -1.18 -20.72
N PRO A 268 -17.63 -0.53 -20.76
CA PRO A 268 -18.92 -1.17 -20.44
C PRO A 268 -19.30 -2.29 -21.44
N HIS A 269 -18.70 -2.34 -22.63
CA HIS A 269 -19.03 -3.33 -23.67
C HIS A 269 -18.36 -4.70 -23.45
N ARG A 270 -17.40 -4.82 -22.51
CA ARG A 270 -16.77 -6.10 -22.16
C ARG A 270 -17.40 -6.82 -20.95
N ARG A 271 -18.48 -6.28 -20.37
CA ARG A 271 -19.19 -6.91 -19.23
C ARG A 271 -20.23 -7.95 -19.64
N ALA A 272 -20.45 -8.18 -20.94
CA ALA A 272 -21.50 -9.04 -21.48
C ALA A 272 -20.98 -10.14 -22.42
N SER A 273 -19.86 -10.78 -22.06
CA SER A 273 -19.39 -11.97 -22.79
C SER A 273 -18.91 -13.03 -21.81
#